data_1f5211fb601ef1be87cbb4c4719d3461
#
_entry.id   1f5211fb601ef1be87cbb4c4719d3461
#
_cell.length_a   1.000
_cell.length_b   1.000
_cell.length_c   1.000
_cell.angle_alpha   90.00
_cell.angle_beta   90.00
_cell.angle_gamma   90.00
#
_symmetry.space_group_name_H-M   'P 1'
#
loop_
_entity.id
_entity.type
_entity.pdbx_description
1 polymer ?
#
loop_
_entity_poly.entity_id
_entity_poly.type
_entity_poly.pdbx_seq_one_letter_code
_entity_poly.pdbx_strand_id
1 'polypeptide(L)'
;EGSGYDGPTVRDVLRMRSGVDWEERYEFGSETQLTQVHDNSLVAYRYRWCDYAANESKPGANEPDAVFNYATLDTSVLGCIVERVTGRTGAEYMSEKLWQPMGAQYDAYWIMDGPDDVGREFYGAGFASTARDHARFGQMFLQDGMANGKQVVPAEWVREATVPDDGYEPTEPGAPVGYQYQWWTDARSDVFMALGLHHQFIRVDPTNQIVIVKISHTTEPVGRDQENEELFAQITARLTE
;
A
#
# COMPACT_ATOMS: atom_id res chain seq x y z
N GLU A 1 12.83 -21.96 -5.62
CA GLU A 1 14.12 -21.52 -6.19
C GLU A 1 13.91 -20.98 -7.61
N GLY A 2 14.51 -19.81 -7.92
CA GLY A 2 14.43 -19.19 -9.25
C GLY A 2 13.22 -18.29 -9.49
N SER A 3 12.42 -17.96 -8.49
CA SER A 3 11.41 -16.89 -8.58
C SER A 3 12.05 -15.51 -8.45
N GLY A 4 11.33 -14.47 -8.82
CA GLY A 4 11.77 -13.08 -8.64
C GLY A 4 11.98 -12.68 -7.17
N TYR A 5 11.48 -13.49 -6.24
CA TYR A 5 11.61 -13.28 -4.79
C TYR A 5 12.62 -14.19 -4.10
N ASP A 6 13.48 -14.85 -4.85
CA ASP A 6 14.52 -15.75 -4.33
C ASP A 6 15.85 -15.03 -4.00
N GLY A 7 15.78 -13.82 -3.53
CA GLY A 7 16.95 -13.02 -3.17
C GLY A 7 16.62 -11.81 -2.32
N PRO A 8 15.56 -11.04 -2.65
CA PRO A 8 15.21 -9.84 -1.91
C PRO A 8 14.83 -10.16 -0.46
N THR A 9 15.19 -9.25 0.43
CA THR A 9 14.76 -9.29 1.82
C THR A 9 13.34 -8.74 1.96
N VAL A 10 12.67 -9.02 3.08
CA VAL A 10 11.36 -8.40 3.41
C VAL A 10 11.45 -6.88 3.40
N ARG A 11 12.60 -6.31 3.80
CA ARG A 11 12.84 -4.87 3.78
C ARG A 11 12.83 -4.32 2.35
N ASP A 12 13.46 -5.00 1.41
CA ASP A 12 13.50 -4.58 0.01
C ASP A 12 12.09 -4.58 -0.60
N VAL A 13 11.30 -5.62 -0.29
CA VAL A 13 9.91 -5.73 -0.72
C VAL A 13 9.03 -4.63 -0.08
N LEU A 14 9.19 -4.33 1.21
CA LEU A 14 8.49 -3.23 1.88
C LEU A 14 8.77 -1.85 1.25
N ARG A 15 9.94 -1.68 0.64
CA ARG A 15 10.40 -0.45 0.01
C ARG A 15 10.15 -0.38 -1.50
N MET A 16 9.45 -1.36 -2.06
CA MET A 16 9.27 -1.48 -3.53
C MET A 16 10.62 -1.54 -4.27
N ARG A 17 11.56 -2.29 -3.72
CA ARG A 17 12.92 -2.47 -4.24
C ARG A 17 13.31 -3.94 -4.35
N SER A 18 12.34 -4.80 -4.60
CA SER A 18 12.58 -6.26 -4.73
C SER A 18 13.48 -6.62 -5.90
N GLY A 19 13.56 -5.78 -6.93
CA GLY A 19 14.26 -6.09 -8.17
C GLY A 19 13.53 -7.12 -9.05
N VAL A 20 12.26 -7.42 -8.75
CA VAL A 20 11.43 -8.29 -9.59
C VAL A 20 11.18 -7.68 -10.96
N ASP A 21 11.10 -8.51 -11.99
CA ASP A 21 10.66 -8.10 -13.33
C ASP A 21 9.15 -7.82 -13.29
N TRP A 22 8.80 -6.53 -13.19
CA TRP A 22 7.43 -6.09 -13.05
C TRP A 22 7.20 -4.75 -13.72
N GLU A 23 6.14 -4.68 -14.55
CA GLU A 23 5.65 -3.45 -15.13
C GLU A 23 4.28 -3.10 -14.56
N GLU A 24 4.23 -1.99 -13.80
CA GLU A 24 3.01 -1.43 -13.22
C GLU A 24 2.41 -0.43 -14.20
N ARG A 25 1.36 -0.83 -14.93
CA ARG A 25 0.66 0.05 -15.87
C ARG A 25 -0.84 -0.13 -15.75
N TYR A 26 -1.54 0.98 -15.51
CA TYR A 26 -2.99 1.02 -15.29
C TYR A 26 -3.79 1.41 -16.55
N GLU A 27 -3.26 1.14 -17.71
CA GLU A 27 -3.94 1.37 -18.97
C GLU A 27 -4.80 0.17 -19.36
N PHE A 28 -6.07 0.43 -19.69
CA PHE A 28 -6.97 -0.62 -20.11
C PHE A 28 -6.48 -1.30 -21.39
N GLY A 29 -6.36 -2.62 -21.35
CA GLY A 29 -5.86 -3.43 -22.48
C GLY A 29 -4.35 -3.46 -22.65
N SER A 30 -3.57 -2.95 -21.63
CA SER A 30 -2.12 -3.13 -21.63
C SER A 30 -1.75 -4.61 -21.44
N GLU A 31 -0.67 -5.04 -22.08
CA GLU A 31 -0.10 -6.39 -21.94
C GLU A 31 1.11 -6.36 -20.99
N THR A 32 0.86 -6.15 -19.69
CA THR A 32 1.88 -6.14 -18.65
C THR A 32 1.72 -7.32 -17.69
N GLN A 33 2.71 -7.57 -16.84
CA GLN A 33 2.59 -8.58 -15.78
C GLN A 33 1.41 -8.24 -14.85
N LEU A 34 1.20 -6.96 -14.52
CA LEU A 34 0.06 -6.52 -13.72
C LEU A 34 -1.27 -7.00 -14.30
N THR A 35 -1.55 -6.69 -15.58
CA THR A 35 -2.79 -7.09 -16.26
C THR A 35 -2.91 -8.61 -16.39
N GLN A 36 -1.84 -9.28 -16.72
CA GLN A 36 -1.82 -10.74 -16.83
C GLN A 36 -2.18 -11.42 -15.49
N VAL A 37 -1.56 -11.00 -14.40
CA VAL A 37 -1.83 -11.59 -13.08
C VAL A 37 -3.22 -11.21 -12.60
N HIS A 38 -3.64 -9.96 -12.77
CA HIS A 38 -4.99 -9.50 -12.45
C HIS A 38 -6.05 -10.35 -13.15
N ASP A 39 -5.96 -10.50 -14.47
CA ASP A 39 -6.97 -11.23 -15.25
C ASP A 39 -7.00 -12.72 -14.92
N ASN A 40 -5.87 -13.34 -14.66
CA ASN A 40 -5.84 -14.76 -14.30
C ASN A 40 -6.26 -15.01 -12.84
N SER A 41 -5.98 -14.09 -11.93
CA SER A 41 -6.26 -14.24 -10.50
C SER A 41 -7.66 -13.71 -10.11
N LEU A 42 -7.94 -12.44 -10.39
CA LEU A 42 -9.17 -11.78 -9.92
C LEU A 42 -10.38 -11.96 -10.86
N VAL A 43 -10.14 -12.20 -12.15
CA VAL A 43 -11.21 -12.36 -13.13
C VAL A 43 -11.46 -13.83 -13.45
N ALA A 44 -10.40 -14.56 -13.76
CA ALA A 44 -10.52 -15.97 -14.19
C ALA A 44 -10.35 -16.99 -13.06
N TYR A 45 -9.96 -16.56 -11.86
CA TYR A 45 -9.78 -17.40 -10.66
C TYR A 45 -8.92 -18.65 -10.90
N ARG A 46 -7.80 -18.51 -11.64
CA ARG A 46 -6.94 -19.65 -12.00
C ARG A 46 -5.89 -19.94 -10.95
N TYR A 47 -5.35 -18.91 -10.31
CA TYR A 47 -4.31 -18.99 -9.29
C TYR A 47 -4.33 -17.75 -8.41
N ARG A 48 -3.65 -17.80 -7.27
CA ARG A 48 -3.45 -16.67 -6.38
C ARG A 48 -2.25 -15.82 -6.81
N TRP A 49 -2.22 -14.56 -6.40
CA TRP A 49 -1.02 -13.70 -6.54
C TRP A 49 0.21 -14.32 -5.89
N CYS A 50 0.03 -15.01 -4.73
CA CYS A 50 1.08 -15.77 -4.06
C CYS A 50 1.66 -16.89 -4.95
N ASP A 51 0.82 -17.57 -5.71
CA ASP A 51 1.26 -18.64 -6.60
C ASP A 51 2.08 -18.09 -7.77
N TYR A 52 1.64 -16.97 -8.36
CA TYR A 52 2.40 -16.29 -9.40
C TYR A 52 3.76 -15.83 -8.86
N ALA A 53 3.79 -15.17 -7.70
CA ALA A 53 5.03 -14.71 -7.08
C ALA A 53 6.03 -15.86 -6.85
N ALA A 54 5.54 -17.01 -6.39
CA ALA A 54 6.38 -18.16 -6.08
C ALA A 54 6.88 -18.93 -7.31
N ASN A 55 6.06 -19.03 -8.36
CA ASN A 55 6.30 -19.99 -9.44
C ASN A 55 6.60 -19.35 -10.80
N GLU A 56 6.11 -18.12 -11.05
CA GLU A 56 6.18 -17.50 -12.38
C GLU A 56 6.92 -16.18 -12.41
N SER A 57 7.01 -15.44 -11.29
CA SER A 57 7.78 -14.20 -11.24
C SER A 57 9.26 -14.44 -11.56
N LYS A 58 9.92 -13.45 -12.15
CA LYS A 58 11.33 -13.51 -12.53
C LYS A 58 12.11 -12.37 -11.90
N PRO A 59 13.41 -12.57 -11.63
CA PRO A 59 14.30 -11.47 -11.33
C PRO A 59 14.33 -10.50 -12.52
N GLY A 60 14.28 -9.20 -12.22
CA GLY A 60 14.47 -8.15 -13.21
C GLY A 60 15.94 -7.88 -13.53
N ALA A 61 16.19 -6.75 -14.16
CA ALA A 61 17.53 -6.34 -14.54
C ALA A 61 18.35 -5.74 -13.38
N ASN A 62 17.67 -5.32 -12.31
CA ASN A 62 18.30 -4.67 -11.17
C ASN A 62 18.38 -5.64 -9.98
N GLU A 63 19.48 -5.54 -9.24
CA GLU A 63 19.62 -6.25 -7.96
C GLU A 63 18.62 -5.72 -6.93
N PRO A 64 18.22 -6.53 -5.94
CA PRO A 64 17.41 -6.05 -4.82
C PRO A 64 18.05 -4.82 -4.15
N ASP A 65 17.22 -3.90 -3.68
CA ASP A 65 17.58 -2.60 -3.07
C ASP A 65 18.23 -1.57 -4.02
N ALA A 66 18.48 -1.90 -5.28
CA ALA A 66 19.17 -1.01 -6.20
C ALA A 66 18.27 0.11 -6.74
N VAL A 67 17.01 -0.18 -7.09
CA VAL A 67 16.11 0.76 -7.77
C VAL A 67 14.70 0.62 -7.21
N PHE A 68 14.03 1.76 -6.96
CA PHE A 68 12.60 1.80 -6.68
C PHE A 68 11.81 1.40 -7.94
N ASN A 69 10.94 0.42 -7.80
CA ASN A 69 9.99 0.02 -8.86
C ASN A 69 8.66 -0.36 -8.20
N TYR A 70 7.68 0.53 -8.27
CA TYR A 70 6.37 0.27 -7.67
C TYR A 70 5.77 -1.01 -8.23
N ALA A 71 5.41 -1.95 -7.36
CA ALA A 71 4.91 -3.26 -7.74
C ALA A 71 3.76 -3.72 -6.83
N THR A 72 2.55 -3.79 -7.36
CA THR A 72 1.41 -4.42 -6.67
C THR A 72 1.75 -5.83 -6.19
N LEU A 73 2.63 -6.53 -6.92
CA LEU A 73 3.12 -7.86 -6.56
C LEU A 73 3.91 -7.85 -5.25
N ASP A 74 4.73 -6.82 -4.99
CA ASP A 74 5.49 -6.68 -3.74
C ASP A 74 4.55 -6.64 -2.53
N THR A 75 3.50 -5.82 -2.57
CA THR A 75 2.51 -5.76 -1.50
C THR A 75 1.78 -7.10 -1.32
N SER A 76 1.45 -7.77 -2.43
CA SER A 76 0.82 -9.10 -2.38
C SER A 76 1.74 -10.12 -1.70
N VAL A 77 3.03 -10.11 -1.98
CA VAL A 77 4.03 -10.99 -1.34
C VAL A 77 4.14 -10.73 0.15
N LEU A 78 4.07 -9.48 0.60
CA LEU A 78 4.05 -9.18 2.04
C LEU A 78 2.85 -9.83 2.74
N GLY A 79 1.67 -9.78 2.14
CA GLY A 79 0.50 -10.49 2.63
C GLY A 79 0.68 -12.00 2.66
N CYS A 80 1.26 -12.58 1.59
CA CYS A 80 1.59 -14.02 1.54
C CYS A 80 2.56 -14.43 2.66
N ILE A 81 3.54 -13.59 2.98
CA ILE A 81 4.46 -13.81 4.10
C ILE A 81 3.69 -13.81 5.42
N VAL A 82 2.79 -12.84 5.64
CA VAL A 82 1.95 -12.80 6.85
C VAL A 82 1.12 -14.07 6.99
N GLU A 83 0.43 -14.53 5.95
CA GLU A 83 -0.29 -15.80 5.97
C GLU A 83 0.62 -16.97 6.36
N ARG A 84 1.78 -17.06 5.72
CA ARG A 84 2.72 -18.17 5.91
C ARG A 84 3.29 -18.23 7.32
N VAL A 85 3.64 -17.07 7.88
CA VAL A 85 4.27 -16.97 9.21
C VAL A 85 3.24 -17.15 10.33
N THR A 86 2.02 -16.63 10.12
CA THR A 86 0.99 -16.67 11.17
C THR A 86 0.09 -17.90 11.10
N GLY A 87 0.01 -18.55 9.95
CA GLY A 87 -0.94 -19.63 9.68
C GLY A 87 -2.40 -19.17 9.63
N ARG A 88 -2.64 -17.87 9.42
CA ARG A 88 -3.96 -17.22 9.45
C ARG A 88 -4.20 -16.47 8.15
N THR A 89 -5.47 -16.19 7.85
CA THR A 89 -5.81 -15.26 6.77
C THR A 89 -5.42 -13.83 7.13
N GLY A 90 -5.24 -12.98 6.14
CA GLY A 90 -4.95 -11.56 6.36
C GLY A 90 -6.07 -10.85 7.11
N ALA A 91 -7.33 -11.18 6.78
CA ALA A 91 -8.49 -10.61 7.45
C ALA A 91 -8.55 -10.98 8.95
N GLU A 92 -8.32 -12.26 9.29
CA GLU A 92 -8.26 -12.69 10.70
C GLU A 92 -7.14 -12.01 11.46
N TYR A 93 -5.94 -11.96 10.87
CA TYR A 93 -4.79 -11.35 11.52
C TYR A 93 -4.97 -9.83 11.67
N MET A 94 -5.40 -9.14 10.62
CA MET A 94 -5.66 -7.71 10.66
C MET A 94 -6.80 -7.36 11.63
N SER A 95 -7.87 -8.15 11.65
CA SER A 95 -9.00 -7.93 12.57
C SER A 95 -8.53 -7.93 14.03
N GLU A 96 -7.72 -8.93 14.43
CA GLU A 96 -7.25 -9.04 15.81
C GLU A 96 -6.16 -8.03 16.17
N LYS A 97 -5.19 -7.81 15.26
CA LYS A 97 -3.99 -7.03 15.58
C LYS A 97 -4.14 -5.53 15.30
N LEU A 98 -5.03 -5.14 14.42
CA LEU A 98 -5.16 -3.77 13.95
C LEU A 98 -6.59 -3.24 14.05
N TRP A 99 -7.54 -3.86 13.35
CA TRP A 99 -8.88 -3.32 13.14
C TRP A 99 -9.68 -3.11 14.43
N GLN A 100 -9.76 -4.14 15.26
CA GLN A 100 -10.42 -4.06 16.56
C GLN A 100 -9.65 -3.17 17.56
N PRO A 101 -8.31 -3.32 17.73
CA PRO A 101 -7.55 -2.46 18.63
C PRO A 101 -7.60 -0.98 18.29
N MET A 102 -7.59 -0.61 17.00
CA MET A 102 -7.70 0.80 16.62
C MET A 102 -9.10 1.40 16.80
N GLY A 103 -10.11 0.56 17.11
CA GLY A 103 -11.48 1.00 17.35
C GLY A 103 -12.26 1.28 16.08
N ALA A 104 -12.06 0.50 15.04
CA ALA A 104 -12.89 0.58 13.85
C ALA A 104 -14.37 0.37 14.19
N GLN A 105 -15.25 1.14 13.56
CA GLN A 105 -16.69 1.14 13.87
C GLN A 105 -17.48 0.18 12.98
N TYR A 106 -16.95 -0.13 11.81
CA TYR A 106 -17.63 -0.95 10.82
C TYR A 106 -16.74 -2.07 10.33
N ASP A 107 -17.36 -3.10 9.80
CA ASP A 107 -16.64 -4.16 9.10
C ASP A 107 -15.95 -3.60 7.85
N ALA A 108 -14.84 -4.24 7.49
CA ALA A 108 -14.12 -3.99 6.27
C ALA A 108 -14.08 -5.25 5.42
N TYR A 109 -13.85 -5.10 4.12
CA TYR A 109 -13.90 -6.19 3.16
C TYR A 109 -12.68 -6.16 2.26
N TRP A 110 -12.23 -7.33 1.86
CA TRP A 110 -11.25 -7.51 0.81
C TRP A 110 -11.84 -8.20 -0.41
N ILE A 111 -11.35 -7.81 -1.58
CA ILE A 111 -11.52 -8.64 -2.78
C ILE A 111 -10.66 -9.89 -2.59
N MET A 112 -11.20 -11.04 -3.00
CA MET A 112 -10.49 -12.31 -2.93
C MET A 112 -9.74 -12.59 -4.22
N ASP A 113 -8.56 -13.21 -4.12
CA ASP A 113 -7.78 -13.69 -5.24
C ASP A 113 -7.84 -15.21 -5.38
N GLY A 114 -7.76 -15.70 -6.60
CA GLY A 114 -7.69 -17.14 -6.90
C GLY A 114 -8.98 -17.93 -6.75
N PRO A 115 -8.92 -19.25 -6.90
CA PRO A 115 -10.06 -20.15 -6.82
C PRO A 115 -10.76 -20.16 -5.47
N ASP A 116 -12.07 -20.40 -5.43
CA ASP A 116 -12.92 -20.34 -4.24
C ASP A 116 -12.43 -21.22 -3.07
N ASP A 117 -11.79 -22.35 -3.36
CA ASP A 117 -11.31 -23.29 -2.36
C ASP A 117 -9.97 -22.89 -1.72
N VAL A 118 -9.19 -22.07 -2.40
CA VAL A 118 -7.87 -21.61 -1.92
C VAL A 118 -7.71 -20.09 -1.88
N GLY A 119 -8.65 -19.35 -2.47
CA GLY A 119 -8.64 -17.89 -2.51
C GLY A 119 -8.50 -17.26 -1.15
N ARG A 120 -7.76 -16.16 -1.09
CA ARG A 120 -7.55 -15.33 0.09
C ARG A 120 -7.64 -13.87 -0.31
N GLU A 121 -7.43 -13.00 0.62
CA GLU A 121 -7.42 -11.57 0.41
C GLU A 121 -6.39 -11.17 -0.66
N PHE A 122 -6.81 -10.32 -1.60
CA PHE A 122 -5.90 -9.66 -2.53
C PHE A 122 -5.20 -8.50 -1.83
N TYR A 123 -3.99 -8.73 -1.36
CA TYR A 123 -3.25 -7.77 -0.52
C TYR A 123 -2.76 -6.53 -1.27
N GLY A 124 -2.58 -6.63 -2.59
CA GLY A 124 -2.11 -5.52 -3.41
C GLY A 124 -3.12 -4.39 -3.58
N ALA A 125 -4.43 -4.69 -3.43
CA ALA A 125 -5.53 -3.71 -3.51
C ALA A 125 -6.84 -4.31 -3.00
N GLY A 126 -7.97 -3.61 -3.24
CA GLY A 126 -9.30 -4.19 -3.01
C GLY A 126 -9.78 -4.20 -1.56
N PHE A 127 -9.08 -3.52 -0.65
CA PHE A 127 -9.55 -3.30 0.71
C PHE A 127 -10.58 -2.16 0.74
N ALA A 128 -11.77 -2.45 1.24
CA ALA A 128 -12.87 -1.51 1.32
C ALA A 128 -13.30 -1.29 2.78
N SER A 129 -13.32 -0.05 3.23
CA SER A 129 -13.84 0.35 4.53
C SER A 129 -14.48 1.75 4.50
N THR A 130 -14.98 2.23 5.63
CA THR A 130 -15.54 3.58 5.72
C THR A 130 -14.44 4.65 5.75
N ALA A 131 -14.73 5.85 5.23
CA ALA A 131 -13.81 6.98 5.34
C ALA A 131 -13.43 7.29 6.80
N ARG A 132 -14.34 7.08 7.75
CA ARG A 132 -14.07 7.27 9.19
C ARG A 132 -13.07 6.25 9.74
N ASP A 133 -13.15 5.01 9.30
CA ASP A 133 -12.21 3.99 9.76
C ASP A 133 -10.85 4.14 9.10
N HIS A 134 -10.79 4.58 7.84
CA HIS A 134 -9.54 5.05 7.23
C HIS A 134 -8.94 6.24 7.99
N ALA A 135 -9.78 7.19 8.45
CA ALA A 135 -9.28 8.31 9.26
C ALA A 135 -8.75 7.86 10.62
N ARG A 136 -9.35 6.84 11.26
CA ARG A 136 -8.80 6.24 12.50
C ARG A 136 -7.46 5.59 12.26
N PHE A 137 -7.30 4.92 11.12
CA PHE A 137 -6.02 4.35 10.73
C PHE A 137 -4.95 5.44 10.58
N GLY A 138 -5.24 6.51 9.83
CA GLY A 138 -4.35 7.68 9.71
C GLY A 138 -4.06 8.33 11.06
N GLN A 139 -5.07 8.51 11.91
CA GLN A 139 -4.91 9.08 13.24
C GLN A 139 -4.03 8.22 14.15
N MET A 140 -4.14 6.90 14.07
CA MET A 140 -3.25 6.00 14.80
C MET A 140 -1.80 6.23 14.42
N PHE A 141 -1.48 6.37 13.14
CA PHE A 141 -0.14 6.72 12.67
C PHE A 141 0.28 8.13 13.11
N LEU A 142 -0.60 9.14 13.05
CA LEU A 142 -0.37 10.48 13.59
C LEU A 142 -0.01 10.47 15.08
N GLN A 143 -0.49 9.49 15.81
CA GLN A 143 -0.27 9.29 17.25
C GLN A 143 0.80 8.22 17.55
N ASP A 144 1.82 8.11 16.71
CA ASP A 144 2.92 7.14 16.90
C ASP A 144 2.43 5.69 17.13
N GLY A 145 1.38 5.28 16.44
CA GLY A 145 0.83 3.93 16.55
C GLY A 145 -0.11 3.70 17.74
N MET A 146 -0.46 4.75 18.46
CA MET A 146 -1.40 4.69 19.59
C MET A 146 -2.86 4.80 19.11
N ALA A 147 -3.72 3.95 19.63
CA ALA A 147 -5.18 4.07 19.48
C ALA A 147 -5.88 3.55 20.74
N ASN A 148 -6.97 4.18 21.16
CA ASN A 148 -7.74 3.81 22.35
C ASN A 148 -6.88 3.60 23.61
N GLY A 149 -5.85 4.42 23.79
CA GLY A 149 -4.93 4.34 24.92
C GLY A 149 -3.99 3.12 24.91
N LYS A 150 -3.86 2.41 23.79
CA LYS A 150 -2.98 1.25 23.63
C LYS A 150 -2.01 1.48 22.47
N GLN A 151 -0.80 0.93 22.59
CA GLN A 151 0.14 0.83 21.49
C GLN A 151 -0.32 -0.31 20.58
N VAL A 152 -0.85 0.02 19.41
CA VAL A 152 -1.34 -0.93 18.40
C VAL A 152 -0.21 -1.27 17.42
N VAL A 153 0.48 -0.24 16.92
CA VAL A 153 1.68 -0.38 16.08
C VAL A 153 2.87 0.18 16.86
N PRO A 154 4.03 -0.50 16.93
CA PRO A 154 5.18 0.05 17.63
C PRO A 154 5.57 1.45 17.13
N ALA A 155 5.81 2.38 18.05
CA ALA A 155 6.15 3.76 17.70
C ALA A 155 7.44 3.87 16.85
N GLU A 156 8.40 2.98 17.11
CA GLU A 156 9.62 2.89 16.31
C GLU A 156 9.32 2.50 14.86
N TRP A 157 8.42 1.53 14.66
CA TRP A 157 7.97 1.16 13.32
C TRP A 157 7.29 2.33 12.59
N VAL A 158 6.40 3.06 13.26
CA VAL A 158 5.73 4.22 12.65
C VAL A 158 6.76 5.24 12.19
N ARG A 159 7.72 5.59 13.05
CA ARG A 159 8.78 6.55 12.70
C ARG A 159 9.66 6.05 11.54
N GLU A 160 10.03 4.77 11.52
CA GLU A 160 10.82 4.21 10.43
C GLU A 160 10.02 4.16 9.11
N ALA A 161 8.75 3.80 9.18
CA ALA A 161 7.88 3.63 8.01
C ALA A 161 7.49 4.94 7.32
N THR A 162 7.57 6.08 8.01
CA THR A 162 7.07 7.38 7.52
C THR A 162 8.16 8.39 7.20
N VAL A 163 9.43 7.98 7.26
CA VAL A 163 10.58 8.79 6.85
C VAL A 163 10.90 8.49 5.38
N PRO A 164 11.15 9.52 4.55
CA PRO A 164 11.53 9.29 3.15
C PRO A 164 12.74 8.39 3.01
N ASP A 165 12.67 7.48 2.04
CA ASP A 165 13.81 6.66 1.65
C ASP A 165 14.73 7.41 0.67
N ASP A 166 16.03 7.27 0.84
CA ASP A 166 17.03 7.78 -0.08
C ASP A 166 16.97 6.98 -1.41
N GLY A 167 16.86 7.67 -2.53
CA GLY A 167 16.91 7.06 -3.87
C GLY A 167 15.56 6.84 -4.55
N TYR A 168 14.48 7.44 -4.04
CA TYR A 168 13.27 7.63 -4.83
C TYR A 168 13.39 8.89 -5.70
N GLU A 169 13.14 8.75 -7.00
CA GLU A 169 13.10 9.87 -7.94
C GLU A 169 11.63 10.12 -8.36
N PRO A 170 11.07 11.31 -8.12
CA PRO A 170 9.71 11.64 -8.53
C PRO A 170 9.55 11.56 -10.05
N THR A 171 8.51 10.90 -10.51
CA THR A 171 8.25 10.71 -11.93
C THR A 171 7.53 11.88 -12.59
N GLU A 172 6.82 12.72 -11.79
CA GLU A 172 6.01 13.84 -12.28
C GLU A 172 6.06 15.04 -11.31
N PRO A 173 5.82 16.27 -11.79
CA PRO A 173 5.63 17.43 -10.92
C PRO A 173 4.43 17.24 -9.99
N GLY A 174 4.64 17.37 -8.68
CA GLY A 174 3.61 17.18 -7.66
C GLY A 174 3.47 15.75 -7.15
N ALA A 175 4.16 14.78 -7.76
CA ALA A 175 4.23 13.43 -7.21
C ALA A 175 4.92 13.42 -5.83
N PRO A 176 4.59 12.45 -4.95
CA PRO A 176 5.32 12.24 -3.71
C PRO A 176 6.82 12.10 -3.98
N VAL A 177 7.65 12.60 -3.09
CA VAL A 177 9.11 12.66 -3.27
C VAL A 177 9.86 11.59 -2.49
N GLY A 178 9.16 10.56 -1.98
CA GLY A 178 9.75 9.44 -1.30
C GLY A 178 8.76 8.29 -1.11
N TYR A 179 9.30 7.13 -0.74
CA TYR A 179 8.52 5.93 -0.43
C TYR A 179 9.23 5.12 0.65
N GLN A 180 8.52 4.70 1.68
CA GLN A 180 9.08 3.87 2.72
C GLN A 180 8.00 2.97 3.33
N TYR A 181 8.28 1.71 3.48
CA TYR A 181 7.43 0.68 4.12
C TYR A 181 5.94 0.80 3.79
N GLN A 182 5.62 0.87 2.48
CA GLN A 182 4.27 0.99 1.91
C GLN A 182 3.59 2.35 2.12
N TRP A 183 4.34 3.38 2.55
CA TRP A 183 3.88 4.76 2.60
C TRP A 183 4.57 5.63 1.55
N TRP A 184 3.80 6.45 0.87
CA TRP A 184 4.31 7.58 0.12
C TRP A 184 4.70 8.67 1.10
N THR A 185 5.90 9.21 0.98
CA THR A 185 6.47 10.20 1.90
C THR A 185 6.86 11.46 1.16
N ASP A 186 7.04 12.57 1.87
CA ASP A 186 7.49 13.83 1.27
C ASP A 186 8.79 14.31 1.94
N ALA A 187 9.91 14.29 1.21
CA ALA A 187 11.20 14.74 1.72
C ALA A 187 11.25 16.26 2.03
N ARG A 188 10.26 17.03 1.60
CA ARG A 188 10.13 18.47 1.87
C ARG A 188 9.37 18.79 3.15
N SER A 189 8.69 17.79 3.71
CA SER A 189 7.85 17.90 4.91
C SER A 189 7.79 16.57 5.65
N ASP A 190 7.11 16.54 6.78
CA ASP A 190 6.84 15.30 7.53
C ASP A 190 5.53 14.61 7.13
N VAL A 191 4.93 15.05 6.02
CA VAL A 191 3.69 14.48 5.48
C VAL A 191 3.97 13.10 4.87
N PHE A 192 3.08 12.17 5.15
CA PHE A 192 3.05 10.87 4.48
C PHE A 192 1.62 10.47 4.12
N MET A 193 1.48 9.56 3.17
CA MET A 193 0.16 9.20 2.67
C MET A 193 0.07 7.78 2.12
N ALA A 194 -1.11 7.17 2.26
CA ALA A 194 -1.53 6.07 1.40
C ALA A 194 -2.25 6.67 0.18
N LEU A 195 -1.82 6.26 -1.01
CA LEU A 195 -2.35 6.71 -2.28
C LEU A 195 -2.92 5.54 -3.03
N GLY A 196 -4.20 5.59 -3.35
CA GLY A 196 -4.92 4.53 -4.07
C GLY A 196 -5.44 5.01 -5.43
N LEU A 197 -5.64 4.05 -6.33
CA LEU A 197 -6.23 4.30 -7.64
C LEU A 197 -7.54 5.08 -7.53
N HIS A 198 -7.87 5.84 -8.58
CA HIS A 198 -9.01 6.75 -8.64
C HIS A 198 -8.96 7.87 -7.59
N HIS A 199 -7.74 8.26 -7.16
CA HIS A 199 -7.48 9.38 -6.27
C HIS A 199 -8.07 9.22 -4.88
N GLN A 200 -7.82 8.08 -4.27
CA GLN A 200 -8.16 7.78 -2.90
C GLN A 200 -6.94 8.03 -2.00
N PHE A 201 -7.15 8.71 -0.86
CA PHE A 201 -6.05 9.11 0.01
C PHE A 201 -6.36 8.90 1.48
N ILE A 202 -5.32 8.50 2.22
CA ILE A 202 -5.19 8.78 3.64
C ILE A 202 -3.93 9.64 3.77
N ARG A 203 -4.06 10.94 3.97
CA ARG A 203 -2.95 11.88 4.14
C ARG A 203 -2.82 12.23 5.60
N VAL A 204 -1.61 12.09 6.12
CA VAL A 204 -1.27 12.39 7.50
C VAL A 204 -0.26 13.54 7.51
N ASP A 205 -0.56 14.58 8.27
CA ASP A 205 0.25 15.78 8.39
C ASP A 205 0.62 15.99 9.87
N PRO A 206 1.75 15.48 10.32
CA PRO A 206 2.16 15.55 11.72
C PRO A 206 2.38 16.97 12.22
N THR A 207 2.98 17.85 11.42
CA THR A 207 3.22 19.25 11.80
C THR A 207 1.92 19.98 12.12
N ASN A 208 0.89 19.80 11.32
CA ASN A 208 -0.41 20.46 11.50
C ASN A 208 -1.40 19.64 12.33
N GLN A 209 -1.04 18.41 12.71
CA GLN A 209 -1.93 17.48 13.45
C GLN A 209 -3.23 17.19 12.71
N ILE A 210 -3.15 16.98 11.40
CA ILE A 210 -4.30 16.79 10.51
C ILE A 210 -4.22 15.42 9.83
N VAL A 211 -5.36 14.76 9.74
CA VAL A 211 -5.58 13.59 8.88
C VAL A 211 -6.68 13.93 7.89
N ILE A 212 -6.39 13.77 6.60
CA ILE A 212 -7.37 13.95 5.53
C ILE A 212 -7.60 12.60 4.86
N VAL A 213 -8.87 12.19 4.76
CA VAL A 213 -9.28 11.03 3.97
C VAL A 213 -10.11 11.49 2.80
N LYS A 214 -9.71 11.10 1.61
CA LYS A 214 -10.47 11.31 0.39
C LYS A 214 -10.87 9.95 -0.19
N ILE A 215 -12.17 9.73 -0.33
CA ILE A 215 -12.73 8.62 -1.10
C ILE A 215 -13.23 9.18 -2.42
N SER A 216 -12.78 8.62 -3.51
CA SER A 216 -13.03 9.16 -4.85
C SER A 216 -13.27 8.04 -5.85
N HIS A 217 -13.96 8.36 -6.94
CA HIS A 217 -14.08 7.53 -8.13
C HIS A 217 -14.02 8.44 -9.36
N THR A 218 -13.02 8.21 -10.20
CA THR A 218 -12.82 8.98 -11.44
C THR A 218 -12.65 8.01 -12.61
N THR A 219 -12.81 8.51 -13.83
CA THR A 219 -12.55 7.72 -15.04
C THR A 219 -11.06 7.51 -15.28
N GLU A 220 -10.21 8.39 -14.74
CA GLU A 220 -8.75 8.31 -14.82
C GLU A 220 -8.21 7.78 -13.51
N PRO A 221 -7.55 6.62 -13.51
CA PRO A 221 -7.08 6.00 -12.27
C PRO A 221 -5.91 6.73 -11.61
N VAL A 222 -5.12 7.47 -12.39
CA VAL A 222 -3.90 8.20 -11.96
C VAL A 222 -3.83 9.58 -12.64
N GLY A 223 -2.85 10.42 -12.28
CA GLY A 223 -2.52 11.64 -13.05
C GLY A 223 -3.18 12.94 -12.59
N ARG A 224 -3.69 13.01 -11.35
CA ARG A 224 -4.27 14.25 -10.74
C ARG A 224 -3.55 14.67 -9.45
N ASP A 225 -2.27 14.41 -9.37
CA ASP A 225 -1.54 14.60 -8.12
C ASP A 225 -1.47 16.07 -7.73
N GLN A 226 -1.23 16.96 -8.68
CA GLN A 226 -1.23 18.40 -8.43
C GLN A 226 -2.59 18.92 -7.94
N GLU A 227 -3.70 18.50 -8.54
CA GLU A 227 -5.04 18.90 -8.12
C GLU A 227 -5.36 18.46 -6.69
N ASN A 228 -4.93 17.24 -6.33
CA ASN A 228 -5.10 16.71 -4.99
C ASN A 228 -4.24 17.48 -3.97
N GLU A 229 -2.99 17.77 -4.29
CA GLU A 229 -2.11 18.55 -3.44
C GLU A 229 -2.63 19.98 -3.20
N GLU A 230 -3.15 20.64 -4.23
CA GLU A 230 -3.79 21.95 -4.10
C GLU A 230 -5.03 21.89 -3.19
N LEU A 231 -5.85 20.84 -3.31
CA LEU A 231 -6.99 20.61 -2.44
C LEU A 231 -6.57 20.43 -0.98
N PHE A 232 -5.57 19.58 -0.73
CA PHE A 232 -5.07 19.31 0.62
C PHE A 232 -4.45 20.56 1.24
N ALA A 233 -3.69 21.34 0.48
CA ALA A 233 -3.13 22.61 0.94
C ALA A 233 -4.23 23.61 1.36
N GLN A 234 -5.31 23.73 0.58
CA GLN A 234 -6.43 24.59 0.90
C GLN A 234 -7.18 24.13 2.17
N ILE A 235 -7.39 22.81 2.34
CA ILE A 235 -8.01 22.25 3.55
C ILE A 235 -7.13 22.53 4.76
N THR A 236 -5.84 22.26 4.68
CA THR A 236 -4.88 22.48 5.76
C THR A 236 -4.86 23.97 6.16
N ALA A 237 -4.75 24.89 5.20
CA ALA A 237 -4.78 26.32 5.47
C ALA A 237 -6.03 26.76 6.22
N ARG A 238 -7.21 26.23 5.85
CA ARG A 238 -8.49 26.54 6.51
C ARG A 238 -8.61 26.00 7.93
N LEU A 239 -7.92 24.92 8.25
CA LEU A 239 -7.98 24.30 9.58
C LEU A 239 -6.92 24.88 10.54
N THR A 240 -5.94 25.61 10.03
CA THR A 240 -4.83 26.21 10.80
C THR A 240 -4.96 27.72 10.98
N GLU A 241 -5.97 28.38 10.36
CA GLU A 241 -6.38 29.77 10.62
C GLU A 241 -7.11 29.87 11.98
#